data_7d48a47a0105bad3041468cc9e385f72
#
_entry.id   7d48a47a0105bad3041468cc9e385f72
#
_cell.length_a   1.000
_cell.length_b   1.000
_cell.length_c   1.000
_cell.angle_alpha   90.00
_cell.angle_beta   90.00
_cell.angle_gamma   90.00
#
_symmetry.space_group_name_H-M   'P 1'
#
loop_
_entity.id
_entity.type
_entity.pdbx_description
1 polymer ?
#
loop_
_entity_poly.entity_id
_entity_poly.type
_entity_poly.pdbx_seq_one_letter_code
_entity_poly.pdbx_strand_id
1 'polypeptide(L)'
;LERLAFYLYYSGPTETDLWAIFYLMLSGTMMGAIANITRKVAELALRNSAERQRVQDIFGRFVSPNVAQKLVEKPITLGGDTMHACVMFMDIRDFTKRSATMPPEASVEFLNEIFAFSVEEVEKVGGIVNKFLGDGFMAVFGTPIPLPNPGEAAVLCALGILERLTVFNASRPGEKVELGFGINTGPLISGVVGTAQRREFTVIGDTVNMASRIEGLNKELGSSLLVSESVHQILPQKMKIRFQKVAGVHVKGKEEAFTVYRR
;
A
#
# COMPACT_ATOMS: atom_id res chain seq x y z
N LEU A 1 63.70 9.51 5.98
CA LEU A 1 63.80 10.62 4.99
C LEU A 1 65.02 11.47 5.27
N GLU A 2 65.24 11.96 6.48
CA GLU A 2 66.39 12.80 6.83
C GLU A 2 67.76 12.11 6.60
N ARG A 3 67.95 10.84 6.95
CA ARG A 3 69.14 10.05 6.70
C ARG A 3 69.39 9.84 5.20
N LEU A 4 68.38 9.70 4.39
CA LEU A 4 68.46 9.55 2.95
C LEU A 4 68.89 10.90 2.31
N ALA A 5 68.33 12.00 2.77
CA ALA A 5 68.72 13.36 2.33
C ALA A 5 70.19 13.71 2.67
N PHE A 6 70.65 13.32 3.86
CA PHE A 6 72.00 13.49 4.29
C PHE A 6 72.99 12.69 3.42
N TYR A 7 72.67 11.44 3.11
CA TYR A 7 73.49 10.55 2.29
C TYR A 7 73.63 11.07 0.84
N LEU A 8 72.48 11.48 0.25
CA LEU A 8 72.41 12.02 -1.10
C LEU A 8 73.17 13.39 -1.23
N TYR A 9 73.20 14.15 -0.14
CA TYR A 9 73.95 15.44 -0.13
C TYR A 9 75.45 15.29 -0.10
N TYR A 10 75.99 14.26 0.61
CA TYR A 10 77.46 14.09 0.80
C TYR A 10 78.10 13.10 -0.17
N SER A 11 77.43 12.11 -0.72
CA SER A 11 78.03 11.08 -1.60
C SER A 11 77.54 11.14 -3.04
N GLY A 12 76.57 12.02 -3.33
CA GLY A 12 75.86 12.02 -4.60
C GLY A 12 74.93 10.79 -4.76
N PRO A 13 73.83 10.86 -5.54
CA PRO A 13 72.98 9.77 -5.75
C PRO A 13 73.64 8.65 -6.52
N THR A 14 73.67 7.47 -5.96
CA THR A 14 74.03 6.24 -6.67
C THR A 14 72.88 5.78 -7.59
N GLU A 15 73.17 4.96 -8.60
CA GLU A 15 72.13 4.41 -9.48
C GLU A 15 71.02 3.70 -8.68
N THR A 16 71.34 3.01 -7.60
CA THR A 16 70.39 2.31 -6.70
C THR A 16 69.45 3.27 -5.97
N ASP A 17 69.96 4.42 -5.57
CA ASP A 17 69.19 5.47 -4.91
C ASP A 17 68.16 6.11 -5.87
N LEU A 18 68.58 6.36 -7.11
CA LEU A 18 67.68 6.87 -8.15
C LEU A 18 66.54 5.91 -8.47
N TRP A 19 66.85 4.62 -8.57
CA TRP A 19 65.79 3.60 -8.75
C TRP A 19 64.85 3.50 -7.55
N ALA A 20 65.35 3.58 -6.33
CA ALA A 20 64.53 3.57 -5.13
C ALA A 20 63.56 4.77 -5.09
N ILE A 21 64.03 5.97 -5.44
CA ILE A 21 63.19 7.19 -5.54
C ILE A 21 62.15 7.02 -6.63
N PHE A 22 62.51 6.47 -7.79
CA PHE A 22 61.58 6.22 -8.89
C PHE A 22 60.45 5.25 -8.46
N TYR A 23 60.81 4.14 -7.82
CA TYR A 23 59.81 3.17 -7.32
C TYR A 23 58.91 3.77 -6.23
N LEU A 24 59.43 4.59 -5.34
CA LEU A 24 58.63 5.31 -4.33
C LEU A 24 57.64 6.30 -4.97
N MET A 25 58.07 7.06 -5.95
CA MET A 25 57.21 7.97 -6.69
C MET A 25 56.13 7.21 -7.47
N LEU A 26 56.51 6.12 -8.17
CA LEU A 26 55.60 5.30 -8.93
C LEU A 26 54.54 4.63 -8.02
N SER A 27 54.96 4.08 -6.87
CA SER A 27 54.04 3.48 -5.89
C SER A 27 53.12 4.53 -5.27
N GLY A 28 53.60 5.71 -4.97
CA GLY A 28 52.79 6.82 -4.44
C GLY A 28 51.73 7.29 -5.44
N THR A 29 52.11 7.44 -6.71
CA THR A 29 51.18 7.85 -7.78
C THR A 29 50.12 6.74 -8.04
N MET A 30 50.53 5.46 -8.07
CA MET A 30 49.62 4.34 -8.19
C MET A 30 48.64 4.28 -7.01
N MET A 31 49.13 4.40 -5.77
CA MET A 31 48.30 4.40 -4.58
C MET A 31 47.30 5.57 -4.61
N GLY A 32 47.73 6.77 -5.01
CA GLY A 32 46.83 7.92 -5.18
C GLY A 32 45.78 7.73 -6.26
N ALA A 33 46.17 7.12 -7.39
CA ALA A 33 45.21 6.79 -8.46
C ALA A 33 44.18 5.75 -8.01
N ILE A 34 44.62 4.68 -7.34
CA ILE A 34 43.70 3.64 -6.78
C ILE A 34 42.78 4.27 -5.76
N ALA A 35 43.28 5.07 -4.82
CA ALA A 35 42.46 5.75 -3.82
C ALA A 35 41.39 6.67 -4.47
N ASN A 36 41.76 7.40 -5.52
CA ASN A 36 40.84 8.28 -6.24
C ASN A 36 39.75 7.48 -7.01
N ILE A 37 40.15 6.37 -7.65
CA ILE A 37 39.20 5.49 -8.33
C ILE A 37 38.23 4.86 -7.31
N THR A 38 38.75 4.33 -6.21
CA THR A 38 37.94 3.72 -5.16
C THR A 38 36.95 4.72 -4.57
N ARG A 39 37.39 5.97 -4.33
CA ARG A 39 36.52 7.04 -3.86
C ARG A 39 35.39 7.34 -4.87
N LYS A 40 35.74 7.49 -6.16
CA LYS A 40 34.71 7.73 -7.21
C LYS A 40 33.71 6.59 -7.33
N VAL A 41 34.18 5.36 -7.27
CA VAL A 41 33.29 4.17 -7.30
C VAL A 41 32.36 4.15 -6.09
N ALA A 42 32.90 4.45 -4.89
CA ALA A 42 32.09 4.53 -3.67
C ALA A 42 31.06 5.67 -3.75
N GLU A 43 31.44 6.85 -4.23
CA GLU A 43 30.52 7.98 -4.42
C GLU A 43 29.39 7.64 -5.44
N LEU A 44 29.73 6.99 -6.54
CA LEU A 44 28.74 6.53 -7.53
C LEU A 44 27.80 5.47 -6.95
N ALA A 45 28.33 4.51 -6.19
CA ALA A 45 27.53 3.48 -5.53
C ALA A 45 26.53 4.09 -4.51
N LEU A 46 27.00 5.05 -3.72
CA LEU A 46 26.15 5.78 -2.76
C LEU A 46 25.06 6.60 -3.45
N ARG A 47 25.38 7.31 -4.53
CA ARG A 47 24.39 8.06 -5.31
C ARG A 47 23.34 7.14 -5.92
N ASN A 48 23.77 6.04 -6.55
CA ASN A 48 22.85 5.08 -7.15
C ASN A 48 21.94 4.41 -6.11
N SER A 49 22.47 4.11 -4.90
CA SER A 49 21.66 3.56 -3.82
C SER A 49 20.63 4.57 -3.29
N ALA A 50 21.02 5.83 -3.11
CA ALA A 50 20.12 6.90 -2.68
C ALA A 50 19.00 7.16 -3.72
N GLU A 51 19.34 7.15 -5.01
CA GLU A 51 18.37 7.33 -6.08
C GLU A 51 17.38 6.14 -6.15
N ARG A 52 17.87 4.91 -6.04
CA ARG A 52 17.03 3.71 -5.96
C ARG A 52 16.09 3.78 -4.75
N GLN A 53 16.61 4.18 -3.59
CA GLN A 53 15.80 4.31 -2.38
C GLN A 53 14.73 5.39 -2.55
N ARG A 54 15.07 6.54 -3.14
CA ARG A 54 14.11 7.59 -3.44
C ARG A 54 13.01 7.13 -4.40
N VAL A 55 13.36 6.39 -5.45
CA VAL A 55 12.38 5.81 -6.38
C VAL A 55 11.49 4.79 -5.65
N GLN A 56 12.06 3.94 -4.80
CA GLN A 56 11.29 2.99 -3.99
C GLN A 56 10.35 3.69 -3.01
N ASP A 57 10.80 4.77 -2.35
CA ASP A 57 9.97 5.55 -1.42
C ASP A 57 8.82 6.27 -2.13
N ILE A 58 9.08 6.82 -3.32
CA ILE A 58 8.03 7.41 -4.16
C ILE A 58 7.04 6.33 -4.60
N PHE A 59 7.55 5.22 -5.14
CA PHE A 59 6.72 4.11 -5.63
C PHE A 59 5.90 3.46 -4.51
N GLY A 60 6.48 3.33 -3.30
CA GLY A 60 5.81 2.80 -2.12
C GLY A 60 4.65 3.66 -1.61
N ARG A 61 4.58 4.93 -2.02
CA ARG A 61 3.40 5.78 -1.73
C ARG A 61 2.23 5.55 -2.69
N PHE A 62 2.50 5.01 -3.87
CA PHE A 62 1.47 4.71 -4.88
C PHE A 62 1.08 3.24 -4.94
N VAL A 63 1.92 2.37 -4.36
CA VAL A 63 1.67 0.92 -4.30
C VAL A 63 1.95 0.48 -2.87
N SER A 64 1.01 -0.24 -2.26
CA SER A 64 1.21 -0.80 -0.91
C SER A 64 2.54 -1.58 -0.85
N PRO A 65 3.33 -1.44 0.22
CA PRO A 65 4.63 -2.11 0.38
C PRO A 65 4.55 -3.62 0.15
N ASN A 66 3.48 -4.23 0.58
CA ASN A 66 3.21 -5.66 0.42
C ASN A 66 3.00 -6.08 -1.05
N VAL A 67 2.36 -5.22 -1.85
CA VAL A 67 2.21 -5.42 -3.30
C VAL A 67 3.54 -5.20 -3.99
N ALA A 68 4.27 -4.14 -3.63
CA ALA A 68 5.58 -3.83 -4.19
C ALA A 68 6.57 -4.98 -3.98
N GLN A 69 6.62 -5.57 -2.78
CA GLN A 69 7.48 -6.70 -2.47
C GLN A 69 7.16 -7.92 -3.36
N LYS A 70 5.88 -8.27 -3.52
CA LYS A 70 5.47 -9.40 -4.34
C LYS A 70 5.74 -9.18 -5.83
N LEU A 71 5.67 -7.94 -6.30
CA LEU A 71 6.01 -7.58 -7.68
C LEU A 71 7.53 -7.65 -7.95
N VAL A 72 8.36 -7.49 -6.91
CA VAL A 72 9.83 -7.65 -7.01
C VAL A 72 10.22 -9.12 -7.01
N GLU A 73 9.52 -9.98 -6.26
CA GLU A 73 9.84 -11.41 -6.12
C GLU A 73 9.49 -12.25 -7.37
N LYS A 74 8.51 -11.81 -8.18
CA LYS A 74 8.12 -12.49 -9.41
C LYS A 74 8.14 -11.55 -10.61
N PRO A 75 8.55 -12.00 -11.80
CA PRO A 75 8.44 -11.20 -13.02
C PRO A 75 7.01 -10.70 -13.20
N ILE A 76 6.84 -9.41 -13.47
CA ILE A 76 5.53 -8.80 -13.73
C ILE A 76 5.02 -9.29 -15.07
N THR A 77 4.37 -10.44 -15.08
CA THR A 77 3.63 -10.94 -16.24
C THR A 77 2.19 -10.48 -16.16
N LEU A 78 1.58 -10.19 -17.32
CA LEU A 78 0.14 -9.95 -17.40
C LEU A 78 -0.60 -11.24 -17.05
N GLY A 79 -1.64 -11.13 -16.21
CA GLY A 79 -2.43 -12.25 -15.73
C GLY A 79 -2.60 -12.24 -14.22
N GLY A 80 -3.22 -13.26 -13.67
CA GLY A 80 -3.48 -13.37 -12.24
C GLY A 80 -3.83 -14.79 -11.85
N ASP A 81 -3.74 -15.04 -10.55
CA ASP A 81 -4.11 -16.31 -9.94
C ASP A 81 -5.53 -16.25 -9.38
N THR A 82 -6.27 -17.36 -9.49
CA THR A 82 -7.54 -17.51 -8.78
C THR A 82 -7.27 -17.70 -7.30
N MET A 83 -7.81 -16.79 -6.49
CA MET A 83 -7.64 -16.80 -5.04
C MET A 83 -9.00 -16.65 -4.35
N HIS A 84 -9.11 -17.12 -3.12
CA HIS A 84 -10.24 -16.84 -2.26
C HIS A 84 -9.86 -15.70 -1.32
N ALA A 85 -10.56 -14.57 -1.43
CA ALA A 85 -10.24 -13.37 -0.68
C ALA A 85 -11.51 -12.63 -0.24
N CYS A 86 -11.36 -11.70 0.69
CA CYS A 86 -12.44 -10.81 1.12
C CYS A 86 -12.21 -9.42 0.56
N VAL A 87 -13.27 -8.80 0.06
CA VAL A 87 -13.27 -7.45 -0.51
C VAL A 87 -14.19 -6.56 0.31
N MET A 88 -13.72 -5.38 0.63
CA MET A 88 -14.46 -4.34 1.32
C MET A 88 -14.49 -3.07 0.46
N PHE A 89 -15.67 -2.54 0.23
CA PHE A 89 -15.85 -1.17 -0.26
C PHE A 89 -16.24 -0.28 0.90
N MET A 90 -15.69 0.91 0.92
CA MET A 90 -16.04 1.99 1.83
C MET A 90 -16.38 3.23 1.02
N ASP A 91 -17.42 3.95 1.43
CA ASP A 91 -17.87 5.18 0.81
C ASP A 91 -18.30 6.22 1.85
N ILE A 92 -18.09 7.52 1.56
CA ILE A 92 -18.51 8.61 2.43
C ILE A 92 -19.90 9.06 2.03
N ARG A 93 -20.83 8.97 2.95
CA ARG A 93 -22.24 9.32 2.71
C ARG A 93 -22.41 10.79 2.34
N ASP A 94 -23.17 11.02 1.26
CA ASP A 94 -23.55 12.32 0.75
C ASP A 94 -22.35 13.27 0.48
N PHE A 95 -21.14 12.69 0.21
CA PHE A 95 -19.94 13.48 -0.07
C PHE A 95 -20.14 14.44 -1.25
N THR A 96 -20.80 14.00 -2.33
CA THR A 96 -21.09 14.85 -3.50
C THR A 96 -21.86 16.12 -3.12
N LYS A 97 -22.80 16.05 -2.18
CA LYS A 97 -23.53 17.22 -1.68
C LYS A 97 -22.64 18.10 -0.81
N ARG A 98 -21.82 17.46 0.03
CA ARG A 98 -20.89 18.17 0.91
C ARG A 98 -19.82 18.91 0.12
N SER A 99 -19.18 18.25 -0.84
CA SER A 99 -18.12 18.84 -1.67
C SER A 99 -18.62 19.99 -2.56
N ALA A 100 -19.90 19.98 -2.96
CA ALA A 100 -20.47 21.08 -3.73
C ALA A 100 -20.52 22.41 -2.96
N THR A 101 -20.43 22.38 -1.63
CA THR A 101 -20.45 23.58 -0.77
C THR A 101 -19.06 23.92 -0.18
N MET A 102 -18.05 23.11 -0.46
CA MET A 102 -16.68 23.28 0.04
C MET A 102 -15.75 23.78 -1.07
N PRO A 103 -14.72 24.57 -0.72
CA PRO A 103 -13.60 24.81 -1.63
C PRO A 103 -12.95 23.49 -2.06
N PRO A 104 -12.45 23.38 -3.31
CA PRO A 104 -11.83 22.13 -3.79
C PRO A 104 -10.69 21.63 -2.90
N GLU A 105 -9.86 22.53 -2.40
CA GLU A 105 -8.72 22.21 -1.51
C GLU A 105 -9.21 21.63 -0.18
N ALA A 106 -10.25 22.21 0.41
CA ALA A 106 -10.85 21.73 1.65
C ALA A 106 -11.52 20.35 1.48
N SER A 107 -12.08 20.08 0.28
CA SER A 107 -12.63 18.75 -0.04
C SER A 107 -11.54 17.67 -0.09
N VAL A 108 -10.37 17.99 -0.65
CA VAL A 108 -9.22 17.08 -0.69
C VAL A 108 -8.65 16.85 0.71
N GLU A 109 -8.51 17.92 1.52
CA GLU A 109 -8.03 17.81 2.89
C GLU A 109 -8.96 16.94 3.75
N PHE A 110 -10.26 17.16 3.63
CA PHE A 110 -11.29 16.36 4.31
C PHE A 110 -11.20 14.86 3.93
N LEU A 111 -11.05 14.54 2.63
CA LEU A 111 -10.85 13.15 2.18
C LEU A 111 -9.58 12.55 2.77
N ASN A 112 -8.48 13.30 2.74
CA ASN A 112 -7.19 12.82 3.24
C ASN A 112 -7.24 12.51 4.73
N GLU A 113 -7.95 13.29 5.55
CA GLU A 113 -8.13 13.03 6.98
C GLU A 113 -8.88 11.71 7.22
N ILE A 114 -9.98 11.46 6.47
CA ILE A 114 -10.74 10.22 6.59
C ILE A 114 -9.94 9.03 6.09
N PHE A 115 -9.27 9.17 4.96
CA PHE A 115 -8.47 8.10 4.39
C PHE A 115 -7.26 7.75 5.26
N ALA A 116 -6.64 8.73 5.92
CA ALA A 116 -5.48 8.48 6.77
C ALA A 116 -5.79 7.45 7.86
N PHE A 117 -6.81 7.70 8.69
CA PHE A 117 -7.16 6.74 9.74
C PHE A 117 -7.78 5.44 9.18
N SER A 118 -8.43 5.51 8.01
CA SER A 118 -9.02 4.32 7.40
C SER A 118 -7.95 3.37 6.85
N VAL A 119 -6.92 3.90 6.20
CA VAL A 119 -5.77 3.11 5.70
C VAL A 119 -5.03 2.46 6.85
N GLU A 120 -4.77 3.19 7.95
CA GLU A 120 -4.14 2.64 9.15
C GLU A 120 -4.92 1.42 9.71
N GLU A 121 -6.25 1.48 9.76
CA GLU A 121 -7.06 0.34 10.23
C GLU A 121 -7.05 -0.83 9.23
N VAL A 122 -6.98 -0.58 7.92
CA VAL A 122 -6.80 -1.62 6.90
C VAL A 122 -5.47 -2.34 7.10
N GLU A 123 -4.37 -1.60 7.23
CA GLU A 123 -3.02 -2.13 7.38
C GLU A 123 -2.84 -2.90 8.71
N LYS A 124 -3.41 -2.40 9.78
CA LYS A 124 -3.37 -3.01 11.13
C LYS A 124 -3.89 -4.46 11.16
N VAL A 125 -4.84 -4.79 10.31
CA VAL A 125 -5.39 -6.15 10.21
C VAL A 125 -4.82 -6.95 9.02
N GLY A 126 -3.78 -6.44 8.37
CA GLY A 126 -3.11 -7.09 7.23
C GLY A 126 -3.87 -6.97 5.91
N GLY A 127 -4.82 -6.05 5.81
CA GLY A 127 -5.48 -5.70 4.56
C GLY A 127 -4.65 -4.77 3.69
N ILE A 128 -5.10 -4.54 2.48
CA ILE A 128 -4.45 -3.68 1.50
C ILE A 128 -5.51 -2.79 0.86
N VAL A 129 -5.30 -1.48 0.85
CA VAL A 129 -6.09 -0.58 0.01
C VAL A 129 -5.64 -0.79 -1.44
N ASN A 130 -6.52 -1.35 -2.25
CA ASN A 130 -6.24 -1.65 -3.65
C ASN A 130 -6.34 -0.40 -4.52
N LYS A 131 -7.38 0.41 -4.33
CA LYS A 131 -7.57 1.68 -5.04
C LYS A 131 -8.52 2.61 -4.31
N PHE A 132 -8.29 3.92 -4.48
CA PHE A 132 -9.26 4.96 -4.13
C PHE A 132 -10.25 5.18 -5.27
N LEU A 133 -11.50 5.46 -4.95
CA LEU A 133 -12.64 5.51 -5.86
C LEU A 133 -13.41 6.84 -5.67
N GLY A 134 -12.69 7.95 -5.73
CA GLY A 134 -13.26 9.27 -5.44
C GLY A 134 -13.38 9.48 -3.94
N ASP A 135 -14.60 9.41 -3.42
CA ASP A 135 -14.95 9.58 -2.00
C ASP A 135 -14.95 8.28 -1.19
N GLY A 136 -14.44 7.21 -1.78
CA GLY A 136 -14.33 5.91 -1.15
C GLY A 136 -13.07 5.15 -1.54
N PHE A 137 -12.97 3.91 -1.11
CA PHE A 137 -11.91 3.01 -1.53
C PHE A 137 -12.34 1.54 -1.52
N MET A 138 -11.58 0.74 -2.25
CA MET A 138 -11.64 -0.71 -2.20
C MET A 138 -10.44 -1.26 -1.46
N ALA A 139 -10.69 -2.04 -0.41
CA ALA A 139 -9.67 -2.80 0.31
C ALA A 139 -9.85 -4.30 0.10
N VAL A 140 -8.74 -5.03 0.14
CA VAL A 140 -8.70 -6.47 -0.08
C VAL A 140 -7.95 -7.15 1.06
N PHE A 141 -8.45 -8.31 1.50
CA PHE A 141 -7.90 -9.10 2.60
C PHE A 141 -7.69 -10.54 2.13
N GLY A 142 -6.49 -11.08 2.35
CA GLY A 142 -6.11 -12.43 1.95
C GLY A 142 -5.47 -12.53 0.57
N THR A 143 -5.24 -11.42 -0.12
CA THR A 143 -4.44 -11.35 -1.37
C THR A 143 -3.78 -9.96 -1.48
N PRO A 144 -2.59 -9.83 -2.06
CA PRO A 144 -1.67 -10.85 -2.54
C PRO A 144 -1.02 -11.67 -1.41
N ILE A 145 -1.18 -11.25 -0.15
CA ILE A 145 -0.66 -11.95 1.02
C ILE A 145 -1.82 -12.73 1.65
N PRO A 146 -1.71 -14.06 1.79
CA PRO A 146 -2.72 -14.86 2.44
C PRO A 146 -2.95 -14.44 3.89
N LEU A 147 -4.21 -14.37 4.31
CA LEU A 147 -4.62 -14.18 5.71
C LEU A 147 -5.41 -15.41 6.18
N PRO A 148 -5.26 -15.83 7.43
CA PRO A 148 -6.01 -16.97 7.98
C PRO A 148 -7.53 -16.76 7.95
N ASN A 149 -7.99 -15.56 8.32
CA ASN A 149 -9.41 -15.21 8.44
C ASN A 149 -9.70 -13.86 7.75
N PRO A 150 -9.68 -13.79 6.40
CA PRO A 150 -9.81 -12.52 5.70
C PRO A 150 -11.18 -11.83 5.93
N GLY A 151 -12.26 -12.60 6.12
CA GLY A 151 -13.57 -12.03 6.42
C GLY A 151 -13.65 -11.41 7.82
N GLU A 152 -13.06 -12.04 8.84
CA GLU A 152 -12.97 -11.49 10.18
C GLU A 152 -12.12 -10.21 10.17
N ALA A 153 -10.97 -10.23 9.49
CA ALA A 153 -10.10 -9.06 9.34
C ALA A 153 -10.83 -7.87 8.71
N ALA A 154 -11.59 -8.10 7.62
CA ALA A 154 -12.35 -7.06 6.96
C ALA A 154 -13.43 -6.44 7.87
N VAL A 155 -14.14 -7.27 8.65
CA VAL A 155 -15.15 -6.78 9.59
C VAL A 155 -14.50 -6.01 10.75
N LEU A 156 -13.40 -6.50 11.31
CA LEU A 156 -12.67 -5.79 12.37
C LEU A 156 -12.14 -4.43 11.87
N CYS A 157 -11.66 -4.38 10.64
CA CYS A 157 -11.25 -3.13 9.99
C CYS A 157 -12.42 -2.13 9.93
N ALA A 158 -13.56 -2.53 9.36
CA ALA A 158 -14.71 -1.64 9.25
C ALA A 158 -15.18 -1.13 10.63
N LEU A 159 -15.15 -1.98 11.65
CA LEU A 159 -15.50 -1.59 13.03
C LEU A 159 -14.49 -0.60 13.63
N GLY A 160 -13.20 -0.82 13.40
CA GLY A 160 -12.14 0.10 13.83
C GLY A 160 -12.27 1.47 13.17
N ILE A 161 -12.56 1.50 11.86
CA ILE A 161 -12.80 2.76 11.14
C ILE A 161 -14.03 3.50 11.72
N LEU A 162 -15.14 2.80 11.98
CA LEU A 162 -16.35 3.40 12.58
C LEU A 162 -16.09 3.94 14.00
N GLU A 163 -15.24 3.29 14.77
CA GLU A 163 -14.82 3.77 16.09
C GLU A 163 -14.00 5.07 15.97
N ARG A 164 -13.03 5.11 15.07
CA ARG A 164 -12.24 6.33 14.79
C ARG A 164 -13.10 7.46 14.22
N LEU A 165 -14.07 7.12 13.36
CA LEU A 165 -15.03 8.09 12.85
C LEU A 165 -15.86 8.72 13.99
N THR A 166 -16.19 7.98 15.04
CA THR A 166 -16.90 8.51 16.19
C THR A 166 -16.06 9.61 16.90
N VAL A 167 -14.75 9.37 17.04
CA VAL A 167 -13.81 10.34 17.60
C VAL A 167 -13.68 11.57 16.67
N PHE A 168 -13.54 11.31 15.37
CA PHE A 168 -13.47 12.36 14.35
C PHE A 168 -14.71 13.27 14.38
N ASN A 169 -15.91 12.70 14.43
CA ASN A 169 -17.16 13.45 14.53
C ASN A 169 -17.30 14.23 15.84
N ALA A 170 -16.79 13.69 16.95
CA ALA A 170 -16.82 14.40 18.24
C ALA A 170 -16.00 15.69 18.24
N SER A 171 -14.92 15.74 17.44
CA SER A 171 -14.08 16.93 17.28
C SER A 171 -14.70 18.00 16.33
N ARG A 172 -15.81 17.67 15.63
CA ARG A 172 -16.46 18.53 14.60
C ARG A 172 -17.97 18.65 14.84
N PRO A 173 -18.40 19.34 15.89
CA PRO A 173 -19.81 19.47 16.18
C PRO A 173 -20.54 20.22 15.03
N GLY A 174 -21.64 19.62 14.55
CA GLY A 174 -22.45 20.16 13.46
C GLY A 174 -22.15 19.60 12.05
N GLU A 175 -21.05 18.87 11.88
CA GLU A 175 -20.63 18.29 10.59
C GLU A 175 -20.52 16.76 10.62
N LYS A 176 -21.56 16.10 11.10
CA LYS A 176 -21.54 14.64 11.21
C LYS A 176 -21.26 13.98 9.86
N VAL A 177 -20.21 13.15 9.83
CA VAL A 177 -19.83 12.30 8.70
C VAL A 177 -20.34 10.89 8.95
N GLU A 178 -20.84 10.26 7.92
CA GLU A 178 -21.27 8.87 7.95
C GLU A 178 -20.55 8.08 6.85
N LEU A 179 -20.16 6.84 7.16
CA LEU A 179 -19.51 5.92 6.22
C LEU A 179 -20.41 4.71 5.96
N GLY A 180 -20.34 4.19 4.74
CA GLY A 180 -20.95 2.93 4.35
C GLY A 180 -19.89 1.89 4.04
N PHE A 181 -20.08 0.65 4.51
CA PHE A 181 -19.21 -0.48 4.23
C PHE A 181 -19.98 -1.63 3.63
N GLY A 182 -19.48 -2.19 2.53
CA GLY A 182 -19.97 -3.42 1.93
C GLY A 182 -18.87 -4.46 1.86
N ILE A 183 -19.10 -5.62 2.48
CA ILE A 183 -18.08 -6.67 2.59
C ILE A 183 -18.59 -7.96 1.98
N ASN A 184 -17.78 -8.56 1.09
CA ASN A 184 -18.08 -9.86 0.48
C ASN A 184 -16.81 -10.72 0.40
N THR A 185 -16.96 -12.05 0.44
CA THR A 185 -15.86 -13.01 0.29
C THR A 185 -16.22 -14.06 -0.74
N GLY A 186 -15.20 -14.52 -1.46
CA GLY A 186 -15.37 -15.55 -2.48
C GLY A 186 -14.17 -15.65 -3.40
N PRO A 187 -14.27 -16.48 -4.46
CA PRO A 187 -13.22 -16.60 -5.47
C PRO A 187 -13.13 -15.31 -6.31
N LEU A 188 -11.89 -14.92 -6.60
CA LEU A 188 -11.58 -13.79 -7.46
C LEU A 188 -10.23 -14.03 -8.15
N ILE A 189 -9.95 -13.30 -9.21
CA ILE A 189 -8.64 -13.25 -9.85
C ILE A 189 -7.85 -12.09 -9.23
N SER A 190 -6.66 -12.38 -8.72
CA SER A 190 -5.73 -11.39 -8.18
C SER A 190 -4.48 -11.35 -9.03
N GLY A 191 -4.17 -10.22 -9.65
CA GLY A 191 -3.05 -10.14 -10.56
C GLY A 191 -2.86 -8.79 -11.23
N VAL A 192 -2.00 -8.78 -12.25
CA VAL A 192 -1.63 -7.59 -13.00
C VAL A 192 -2.42 -7.52 -14.30
N VAL A 193 -3.16 -6.44 -14.46
CA VAL A 193 -4.00 -6.16 -15.64
C VAL A 193 -3.53 -4.88 -16.32
N GLY A 194 -3.65 -4.82 -17.63
CA GLY A 194 -3.32 -3.62 -18.39
C GLY A 194 -2.59 -3.90 -19.70
N THR A 195 -1.76 -2.95 -20.10
CA THR A 195 -0.98 -2.99 -21.33
C THR A 195 0.53 -3.06 -21.02
N ALA A 196 1.37 -3.09 -22.04
CA ALA A 196 2.82 -2.99 -21.87
C ALA A 196 3.25 -1.67 -21.18
N GLN A 197 2.52 -0.58 -21.45
CA GLN A 197 2.84 0.77 -20.96
C GLN A 197 2.18 1.12 -19.64
N ARG A 198 1.00 0.54 -19.33
CA ARG A 198 0.26 0.83 -18.10
C ARG A 198 -0.27 -0.46 -17.48
N ARG A 199 0.21 -0.79 -16.31
CA ARG A 199 -0.15 -1.98 -15.55
C ARG A 199 -0.67 -1.58 -14.17
N GLU A 200 -1.65 -2.32 -13.69
CA GLU A 200 -2.25 -2.13 -12.38
C GLU A 200 -2.40 -3.50 -11.71
N PHE A 201 -1.95 -3.61 -10.46
CA PHE A 201 -2.29 -4.77 -9.65
C PHE A 201 -3.71 -4.57 -9.11
N THR A 202 -4.59 -5.52 -9.42
CA THR A 202 -5.99 -5.42 -9.02
C THR A 202 -6.62 -6.80 -8.81
N VAL A 203 -7.82 -6.79 -8.26
CA VAL A 203 -8.67 -7.98 -8.11
C VAL A 203 -9.90 -7.85 -9.01
N ILE A 204 -10.30 -8.96 -9.64
CA ILE A 204 -11.43 -8.99 -10.58
C ILE A 204 -12.29 -10.23 -10.29
N GLY A 205 -13.60 -10.06 -10.35
CA GLY A 205 -14.55 -11.16 -10.22
C GLY A 205 -15.92 -10.71 -9.72
N ASP A 206 -16.89 -11.62 -9.73
CA ASP A 206 -18.24 -11.35 -9.18
C ASP A 206 -18.18 -11.02 -7.68
N THR A 207 -17.22 -11.61 -6.97
CA THR A 207 -16.95 -11.30 -5.56
C THR A 207 -16.71 -9.81 -5.32
N VAL A 208 -15.93 -9.14 -6.19
CA VAL A 208 -15.64 -7.71 -6.13
C VAL A 208 -16.89 -6.88 -6.40
N ASN A 209 -17.59 -7.22 -7.50
CA ASN A 209 -18.80 -6.52 -7.90
C ASN A 209 -19.90 -6.63 -6.83
N MET A 210 -20.01 -7.80 -6.19
CA MET A 210 -20.99 -8.01 -5.13
C MET A 210 -20.68 -7.16 -3.89
N ALA A 211 -19.40 -7.04 -3.48
CA ALA A 211 -19.02 -6.17 -2.36
C ALA A 211 -19.41 -4.71 -2.60
N SER A 212 -19.17 -4.19 -3.81
CA SER A 212 -19.59 -2.83 -4.22
C SER A 212 -21.11 -2.66 -4.17
N ARG A 213 -21.88 -3.65 -4.65
CA ARG A 213 -23.33 -3.60 -4.62
C ARG A 213 -23.89 -3.64 -3.20
N ILE A 214 -23.29 -4.45 -2.33
CA ILE A 214 -23.65 -4.53 -0.90
C ILE A 214 -23.37 -3.18 -0.23
N GLU A 215 -22.26 -2.52 -0.56
CA GLU A 215 -21.98 -1.17 -0.05
C GLU A 215 -23.14 -0.21 -0.42
N GLY A 216 -23.54 -0.17 -1.68
CA GLY A 216 -24.64 0.71 -2.15
C GLY A 216 -25.97 0.52 -1.42
N LEU A 217 -26.26 -0.66 -0.90
CA LEU A 217 -27.50 -0.95 -0.14
C LEU A 217 -27.52 -0.30 1.25
N ASN A 218 -26.40 0.11 1.80
CA ASN A 218 -26.38 0.73 3.13
C ASN A 218 -27.33 1.93 3.23
N LYS A 219 -27.43 2.74 2.16
CA LYS A 219 -28.31 3.91 2.13
C LYS A 219 -29.78 3.52 2.23
N GLU A 220 -30.20 2.49 1.52
CA GLU A 220 -31.58 1.99 1.51
C GLU A 220 -31.94 1.32 2.82
N LEU A 221 -31.01 0.60 3.41
CA LEU A 221 -31.20 -0.17 4.64
C LEU A 221 -30.89 0.62 5.93
N GLY A 222 -30.49 1.89 5.82
CA GLY A 222 -30.15 2.72 6.97
C GLY A 222 -29.04 2.11 7.83
N SER A 223 -28.00 1.57 7.18
CA SER A 223 -26.90 0.85 7.83
C SER A 223 -25.56 1.50 7.50
N SER A 224 -24.57 1.35 8.36
CA SER A 224 -23.19 1.71 8.07
C SER A 224 -22.32 0.52 7.68
N LEU A 225 -22.74 -0.70 8.00
CA LEU A 225 -21.96 -1.92 7.71
C LEU A 225 -22.90 -3.05 7.27
N LEU A 226 -22.69 -3.51 6.05
CA LEU A 226 -23.35 -4.67 5.48
C LEU A 226 -22.31 -5.72 5.09
N VAL A 227 -22.62 -6.97 5.41
CA VAL A 227 -21.81 -8.12 4.99
C VAL A 227 -22.68 -9.13 4.24
N SER A 228 -22.09 -9.84 3.28
CA SER A 228 -22.76 -10.94 2.60
C SER A 228 -22.98 -12.13 3.55
N GLU A 229 -23.88 -13.04 3.15
CA GLU A 229 -24.10 -14.29 3.87
C GLU A 229 -22.81 -15.14 3.95
N SER A 230 -22.00 -15.16 2.88
CA SER A 230 -20.72 -15.87 2.85
C SER A 230 -19.72 -15.33 3.89
N VAL A 231 -19.67 -14.01 4.07
CA VAL A 231 -18.86 -13.40 5.14
C VAL A 231 -19.44 -13.77 6.50
N HIS A 232 -20.75 -13.59 6.70
CA HIS A 232 -21.39 -13.89 7.99
C HIS A 232 -21.17 -15.35 8.42
N GLN A 233 -21.20 -16.31 7.49
CA GLN A 233 -21.00 -17.73 7.79
C GLN A 233 -19.61 -18.04 8.38
N ILE A 234 -18.57 -17.34 7.93
CA ILE A 234 -17.19 -17.56 8.39
C ILE A 234 -16.79 -16.76 9.62
N LEU A 235 -17.63 -15.82 10.08
CA LEU A 235 -17.35 -15.03 11.28
C LEU A 235 -17.40 -15.87 12.56
N PRO A 236 -16.60 -15.54 13.59
CA PRO A 236 -16.75 -16.10 14.92
C PRO A 236 -18.13 -15.83 15.52
N GLN A 237 -18.66 -16.76 16.31
CA GLN A 237 -20.02 -16.66 16.88
C GLN A 237 -20.24 -15.36 17.68
N LYS A 238 -19.22 -14.89 18.43
CA LYS A 238 -19.27 -13.62 19.18
C LYS A 238 -19.50 -12.38 18.31
N MET A 239 -19.16 -12.48 17.01
CA MET A 239 -19.37 -11.39 16.04
C MET A 239 -20.73 -11.56 15.34
N LYS A 240 -21.10 -12.79 14.99
CA LYS A 240 -22.38 -13.11 14.31
C LYS A 240 -23.59 -12.52 15.03
N ILE A 241 -23.64 -12.65 16.35
CA ILE A 241 -24.77 -12.18 17.18
C ILE A 241 -24.98 -10.65 17.12
N ARG A 242 -24.02 -9.91 16.60
CA ARG A 242 -24.11 -8.45 16.45
C ARG A 242 -24.69 -8.02 15.12
N PHE A 243 -24.99 -8.97 14.24
CA PHE A 243 -25.56 -8.71 12.92
C PHE A 243 -27.00 -9.16 12.84
N GLN A 244 -27.82 -8.33 12.20
CA GLN A 244 -29.22 -8.62 11.91
C GLN A 244 -29.36 -9.09 10.46
N LYS A 245 -30.06 -10.22 10.25
CA LYS A 245 -30.34 -10.76 8.92
C LYS A 245 -31.34 -9.86 8.19
N VAL A 246 -31.07 -9.53 6.94
CA VAL A 246 -31.96 -8.86 6.01
C VAL A 246 -32.05 -9.73 4.76
N ALA A 247 -33.19 -10.40 4.59
CA ALA A 247 -33.47 -11.30 3.47
C ALA A 247 -34.27 -10.58 2.37
N GLY A 248 -34.22 -11.12 1.17
CA GLY A 248 -35.04 -10.62 0.05
C GLY A 248 -34.52 -9.31 -0.56
N VAL A 249 -33.25 -9.03 -0.42
CA VAL A 249 -32.61 -7.80 -0.96
C VAL A 249 -32.31 -8.00 -2.44
N HIS A 250 -32.70 -7.04 -3.27
CA HIS A 250 -32.39 -7.03 -4.70
C HIS A 250 -31.23 -6.08 -5.00
N VAL A 251 -30.30 -6.52 -5.83
CA VAL A 251 -29.20 -5.68 -6.35
C VAL A 251 -29.31 -5.53 -7.84
N LYS A 252 -28.94 -4.36 -8.33
CA LYS A 252 -28.95 -4.06 -9.76
C LYS A 252 -28.12 -5.10 -10.53
N GLY A 253 -28.77 -5.79 -11.52
CA GLY A 253 -28.11 -6.79 -12.36
C GLY A 253 -28.01 -8.19 -11.77
N LYS A 254 -28.79 -8.53 -10.74
CA LYS A 254 -29.10 -9.90 -10.35
C LYS A 254 -30.61 -10.03 -10.18
N GLU A 255 -31.20 -11.09 -10.77
CA GLU A 255 -32.63 -11.37 -10.69
C GLU A 255 -32.99 -12.03 -9.35
N GLU A 256 -32.07 -12.79 -8.77
CA GLU A 256 -32.29 -13.49 -7.50
C GLU A 256 -32.12 -12.56 -6.31
N ALA A 257 -33.07 -12.61 -5.40
CA ALA A 257 -32.98 -11.97 -4.09
C ALA A 257 -31.91 -12.66 -3.25
N PHE A 258 -31.09 -11.89 -2.57
CA PHE A 258 -30.03 -12.42 -1.71
C PHE A 258 -30.16 -11.92 -0.27
N THR A 259 -29.35 -12.49 0.61
CA THR A 259 -29.36 -12.16 2.03
C THR A 259 -28.10 -11.36 2.36
N VAL A 260 -28.29 -10.27 3.09
CA VAL A 260 -27.22 -9.52 3.74
C VAL A 260 -27.42 -9.47 5.25
N TYR A 261 -26.38 -9.13 5.95
CA TYR A 261 -26.42 -8.95 7.39
C TYR A 261 -25.94 -7.55 7.73
N ARG A 262 -26.75 -6.80 8.45
CA ARG A 262 -26.46 -5.42 8.85
C ARG A 262 -26.03 -5.32 10.31
N ARG A 263 -25.24 -4.34 10.59
CA ARG A 263 -24.89 -3.88 11.93
C ARG A 263 -25.25 -2.41 12.12
#